data_31cf68461d84e0deaa317a4ebffac3e0
#
_entry.id   31cf68461d84e0deaa317a4ebffac3e0
#
_cell.length_a   1.000
_cell.length_b   1.000
_cell.length_c   1.000
_cell.angle_alpha   90.00
_cell.angle_beta   90.00
_cell.angle_gamma   90.00
#
_symmetry.space_group_name_H-M   'P 1'
#
loop_
_entity.id
_entity.type
_entity.pdbx_description
1 polymer ?
#
loop_
_entity_poly.entity_id
_entity_poly.type
_entity_poly.pdbx_seq_one_letter_code
_entity_poly.pdbx_strand_id
1 'polypeptide(L)'
;MNNGFFEALSLLGSENSVDTEIIVEKVKSALLKAIRKAYPDCEDNIRVDIDPQTKKFDMFMIKTVVDDEPIDYNEINIDEARTIDPAAYVGGTVDYPLDAGKFGRAAAQSAKQSIKGDLREINRENILNQFQDKENECITATVSQVEPGSGAITVIYDKTELYLFRNEQIPGEHFKEGDKIKVFVTGIANRSKKPIIKISRAHRDLVKRLFELEVPEIYDGIVEIKSISREAGARTKIAVCSRDENVDAVGACIGPKRTRIQAICLLYTSDAADE
;
A
#
# COMPACT_ATOMS: atom_id res chain seq x y z
N MET A 1 23.97 -3.26 -19.81
CA MET A 1 22.76 -3.88 -19.24
C MET A 1 22.29 -3.21 -17.93
N ASN A 2 23.16 -2.58 -17.15
CA ASN A 2 22.80 -2.07 -15.80
C ASN A 2 21.88 -0.85 -15.77
N ASN A 3 21.93 0.08 -16.73
CA ASN A 3 21.12 1.31 -16.68
C ASN A 3 19.60 1.05 -16.70
N GLY A 4 19.11 0.17 -17.56
CA GLY A 4 17.67 -0.13 -17.63
C GLY A 4 17.13 -0.85 -16.38
N PHE A 5 17.98 -1.58 -15.66
CA PHE A 5 17.61 -2.22 -14.40
C PHE A 5 17.39 -1.18 -13.29
N PHE A 6 18.31 -0.22 -13.13
CA PHE A 6 18.19 0.83 -12.11
C PHE A 6 17.09 1.84 -12.42
N GLU A 7 16.82 2.14 -13.69
CA GLU A 7 15.67 2.95 -14.11
C GLU A 7 14.36 2.26 -13.76
N ALA A 8 14.26 0.94 -14.01
CA ALA A 8 13.09 0.16 -13.63
C ALA A 8 12.89 0.10 -12.10
N LEU A 9 13.96 0.00 -11.31
CA LEU A 9 13.90 0.05 -9.85
C LEU A 9 13.41 1.41 -9.34
N SER A 10 13.92 2.50 -9.91
CA SER A 10 13.51 3.87 -9.55
C SER A 10 12.04 4.13 -9.89
N LEU A 11 11.59 3.67 -11.06
CA LEU A 11 10.18 3.73 -11.47
C LEU A 11 9.27 2.93 -10.51
N LEU A 12 9.67 1.72 -10.14
CA LEU A 12 8.94 0.88 -9.19
C LEU A 12 8.83 1.54 -7.80
N GLY A 13 9.88 2.23 -7.35
CA GLY A 13 9.89 2.98 -6.10
C GLY A 13 8.88 4.14 -6.13
N SER A 14 8.90 4.92 -7.20
CA SER A 14 8.00 6.07 -7.36
C SER A 14 6.53 5.66 -7.53
N GLU A 15 6.25 4.59 -8.27
CA GLU A 15 4.88 4.08 -8.48
C GLU A 15 4.25 3.52 -7.21
N ASN A 16 5.05 2.92 -6.31
CA ASN A 16 4.55 2.24 -5.12
C ASN A 16 4.77 3.03 -3.82
N SER A 17 5.35 4.23 -3.88
CA SER A 17 5.69 5.07 -2.72
C SER A 17 6.55 4.33 -1.68
N VAL A 18 7.45 3.46 -2.14
CA VAL A 18 8.35 2.65 -1.34
C VAL A 18 9.77 3.16 -1.49
N ASP A 19 10.51 3.19 -0.38
CA ASP A 19 11.91 3.60 -0.39
C ASP A 19 12.76 2.70 -1.28
N THR A 20 13.64 3.33 -2.07
CA THR A 20 14.51 2.62 -3.02
C THR A 20 15.42 1.62 -2.31
N GLU A 21 15.86 1.90 -1.09
CA GLU A 21 16.71 0.98 -0.31
C GLU A 21 15.98 -0.31 0.03
N ILE A 22 14.72 -0.22 0.45
CA ILE A 22 13.87 -1.39 0.76
C ILE A 22 13.68 -2.25 -0.50
N ILE A 23 13.46 -1.60 -1.64
CA ILE A 23 13.30 -2.33 -2.92
C ILE A 23 14.59 -3.04 -3.28
N VAL A 24 15.74 -2.39 -3.15
CA VAL A 24 17.05 -2.99 -3.43
C VAL A 24 17.30 -4.21 -2.54
N GLU A 25 17.02 -4.14 -1.25
CA GLU A 25 17.15 -5.29 -0.33
C GLU A 25 16.24 -6.46 -0.73
N LYS A 26 15.00 -6.16 -1.10
CA LYS A 26 14.05 -7.19 -1.55
C LYS A 26 14.48 -7.82 -2.87
N VAL A 27 14.98 -7.01 -3.81
CA VAL A 27 15.55 -7.51 -5.08
C VAL A 27 16.76 -8.40 -4.82
N LYS A 28 17.67 -7.98 -3.94
CA LYS A 28 18.83 -8.76 -3.52
C LYS A 28 18.43 -10.13 -2.94
N SER A 29 17.46 -10.13 -2.03
CA SER A 29 16.91 -11.37 -1.46
C SER A 29 16.27 -12.29 -2.52
N ALA A 30 15.51 -11.71 -3.46
CA ALA A 30 14.88 -12.48 -4.54
C ALA A 30 15.89 -13.09 -5.50
N LEU A 31 16.95 -12.34 -5.84
CA LEU A 31 18.05 -12.82 -6.68
C LEU A 31 18.82 -13.95 -5.98
N LEU A 32 19.15 -13.79 -4.69
CA LEU A 32 19.80 -14.85 -3.92
C LEU A 32 18.97 -16.14 -3.94
N LYS A 33 17.67 -16.07 -3.75
CA LYS A 33 16.76 -17.24 -3.85
C LYS A 33 16.77 -17.87 -5.24
N ALA A 34 16.83 -17.06 -6.31
CA ALA A 34 16.86 -17.54 -7.68
C ALA A 34 18.20 -18.21 -8.01
N ILE A 35 19.32 -17.65 -7.54
CA ILE A 35 20.67 -18.20 -7.73
C ILE A 35 20.82 -19.52 -6.97
N ARG A 36 20.38 -19.57 -5.69
CA ARG A 36 20.38 -20.79 -4.88
C ARG A 36 19.61 -21.93 -5.56
N LYS A 37 18.51 -21.61 -6.22
CA LYS A 37 17.76 -22.61 -6.99
C LYS A 37 18.52 -23.10 -8.24
N ALA A 38 19.35 -22.27 -8.85
CA ALA A 38 20.16 -22.62 -10.00
C ALA A 38 21.46 -23.38 -9.60
N TYR A 39 21.96 -23.12 -8.38
CA TYR A 39 23.16 -23.72 -7.80
C TYR A 39 22.84 -24.26 -6.39
N PRO A 40 22.16 -25.39 -6.28
CA PRO A 40 21.68 -25.92 -4.98
C PRO A 40 22.84 -26.33 -4.05
N ASP A 41 24.02 -26.65 -4.59
CA ASP A 41 25.18 -27.07 -3.80
C ASP A 41 26.04 -25.89 -3.29
N CYS A 42 25.63 -24.63 -3.57
CA CYS A 42 26.39 -23.41 -3.24
C CYS A 42 25.58 -22.41 -2.42
N GLU A 43 24.65 -22.89 -1.57
CA GLU A 43 23.63 -22.01 -0.94
C GLU A 43 24.19 -20.86 -0.11
N ASP A 44 25.30 -21.08 0.61
CA ASP A 44 25.86 -20.09 1.55
C ASP A 44 26.99 -19.25 0.95
N ASN A 45 27.46 -19.60 -0.25
CA ASN A 45 28.66 -19.00 -0.85
C ASN A 45 28.36 -18.01 -1.97
N ILE A 46 27.14 -17.45 -1.99
CA ILE A 46 26.72 -16.51 -3.02
C ILE A 46 26.57 -15.10 -2.44
N ARG A 47 27.26 -14.13 -3.07
CA ARG A 47 27.13 -12.70 -2.74
C ARG A 47 26.57 -11.94 -3.94
N VAL A 48 25.59 -11.09 -3.65
CA VAL A 48 24.98 -10.17 -4.63
C VAL A 48 25.16 -8.75 -4.13
N ASP A 49 25.87 -7.94 -4.87
CA ASP A 49 26.13 -6.54 -4.56
C ASP A 49 25.35 -5.63 -5.52
N ILE A 50 24.41 -4.85 -4.98
CA ILE A 50 23.60 -3.89 -5.72
C ILE A 50 23.82 -2.53 -5.07
N ASP A 51 24.37 -1.59 -5.80
CA ASP A 51 24.55 -0.22 -5.36
C ASP A 51 23.77 0.73 -6.28
N PRO A 52 22.66 1.32 -5.78
CA PRO A 52 21.85 2.22 -6.58
C PRO A 52 22.55 3.54 -6.90
N GLN A 53 23.52 3.98 -6.09
CA GLN A 53 24.22 5.25 -6.29
C GLN A 53 25.26 5.14 -7.42
N THR A 54 26.06 4.07 -7.42
CA THR A 54 27.07 3.81 -8.45
C THR A 54 26.52 3.05 -9.66
N LYS A 55 25.24 2.63 -9.61
CA LYS A 55 24.58 1.78 -10.61
C LYS A 55 25.36 0.50 -10.91
N LYS A 56 26.00 -0.06 -9.89
CA LYS A 56 26.71 -1.34 -9.97
C LYS A 56 25.79 -2.48 -9.57
N PHE A 57 25.86 -3.55 -10.35
CA PHE A 57 25.17 -4.80 -10.10
C PHE A 57 26.13 -5.93 -10.40
N ASP A 58 26.67 -6.54 -9.34
CA ASP A 58 27.67 -7.60 -9.42
C ASP A 58 27.21 -8.81 -8.61
N MET A 59 27.56 -9.99 -9.09
CA MET A 59 27.25 -11.26 -8.44
C MET A 59 28.52 -12.08 -8.36
N PHE A 60 28.77 -12.64 -7.19
CA PHE A 60 29.97 -13.42 -6.91
C PHE A 60 29.60 -14.74 -6.23
N MET A 61 30.38 -15.76 -6.55
CA MET A 61 30.45 -16.99 -5.77
C MET A 61 31.74 -16.96 -4.97
N ILE A 62 31.63 -17.09 -3.65
CA ILE A 62 32.78 -17.15 -2.77
C ILE A 62 33.35 -18.56 -2.84
N LYS A 63 34.56 -18.70 -3.42
CA LYS A 63 35.21 -19.98 -3.58
C LYS A 63 36.43 -20.06 -2.68
N THR A 64 36.67 -21.26 -2.12
CA THR A 64 37.89 -21.56 -1.33
C THR A 64 39.01 -21.93 -2.29
N VAL A 65 40.17 -21.33 -2.07
CA VAL A 65 41.36 -21.58 -2.92
C VAL A 65 42.07 -22.86 -2.44
N VAL A 66 42.24 -23.80 -3.36
CA VAL A 66 42.93 -25.08 -3.15
C VAL A 66 44.17 -25.19 -4.03
N ASP A 67 45.14 -26.00 -3.60
CA ASP A 67 46.37 -26.24 -4.34
C ASP A 67 46.18 -27.32 -5.40
N ASP A 68 45.31 -28.29 -5.13
CA ASP A 68 44.96 -29.41 -5.99
C ASP A 68 43.79 -29.07 -6.95
N GLU A 69 43.43 -30.07 -7.77
CA GLU A 69 42.23 -29.95 -8.64
C GLU A 69 40.98 -29.79 -7.75
N PRO A 70 40.11 -28.79 -8.05
CA PRO A 70 38.87 -28.55 -7.31
C PRO A 70 37.97 -29.79 -7.35
N ILE A 71 37.57 -30.28 -6.18
CA ILE A 71 36.66 -31.43 -6.04
C ILE A 71 35.20 -30.97 -6.03
N ASP A 72 34.95 -29.76 -5.54
CA ASP A 72 33.61 -29.20 -5.36
C ASP A 72 33.45 -27.87 -6.13
N TYR A 73 32.22 -27.50 -6.44
CA TYR A 73 31.90 -26.22 -7.05
C TYR A 73 32.29 -25.00 -6.20
N ASN A 74 32.47 -25.19 -4.90
CA ASN A 74 32.89 -24.16 -3.94
C ASN A 74 34.41 -23.98 -3.87
N GLU A 75 35.19 -24.74 -4.65
CA GLU A 75 36.63 -24.70 -4.69
C GLU A 75 37.14 -24.11 -6.01
N ILE A 76 38.31 -23.54 -5.98
CA ILE A 76 39.02 -22.99 -7.14
C ILE A 76 40.51 -23.24 -6.99
N ASN A 77 41.16 -23.62 -8.07
CA ASN A 77 42.63 -23.82 -8.08
C ASN A 77 43.34 -22.46 -7.89
N ILE A 78 44.53 -22.51 -7.22
CA ILE A 78 45.32 -21.31 -6.90
C ILE A 78 45.73 -20.53 -8.16
N ASP A 79 46.02 -21.20 -9.27
CA ASP A 79 46.44 -20.53 -10.49
C ASP A 79 45.26 -19.75 -11.13
N GLU A 80 44.09 -20.32 -11.11
CA GLU A 80 42.87 -19.64 -11.55
C GLU A 80 42.46 -18.52 -10.60
N ALA A 81 42.57 -18.75 -9.30
CA ALA A 81 42.26 -17.75 -8.25
C ALA A 81 43.14 -16.50 -8.40
N ARG A 82 44.42 -16.65 -8.71
CA ARG A 82 45.38 -15.55 -8.92
C ARG A 82 45.08 -14.72 -10.18
N THR A 83 44.35 -15.25 -11.14
CA THR A 83 43.91 -14.47 -12.31
C THR A 83 42.79 -13.48 -11.92
N ILE A 84 42.05 -13.78 -10.86
CA ILE A 84 40.96 -12.94 -10.33
C ILE A 84 41.46 -11.99 -9.24
N ASP A 85 42.17 -12.54 -8.26
CA ASP A 85 42.84 -11.80 -7.20
C ASP A 85 44.32 -12.20 -7.09
N PRO A 86 45.27 -11.33 -7.50
CA PRO A 86 46.69 -11.60 -7.40
C PRO A 86 47.20 -11.89 -5.97
N ALA A 87 46.45 -11.52 -4.95
CA ALA A 87 46.77 -11.75 -3.54
C ALA A 87 46.25 -13.11 -3.01
N ALA A 88 45.59 -13.92 -3.85
CA ALA A 88 45.00 -15.18 -3.47
C ALA A 88 46.07 -16.18 -2.94
N TYR A 89 45.73 -16.88 -1.85
CA TYR A 89 46.54 -17.89 -1.21
C TYR A 89 45.73 -19.15 -0.87
N VAL A 90 46.40 -20.29 -0.84
CA VAL A 90 45.76 -21.57 -0.51
C VAL A 90 45.11 -21.53 0.87
N GLY A 91 43.84 -21.95 0.95
CA GLY A 91 43.00 -21.84 2.16
C GLY A 91 42.31 -20.51 2.34
N GLY A 92 42.58 -19.51 1.47
CA GLY A 92 41.84 -18.24 1.43
C GLY A 92 40.56 -18.38 0.61
N THR A 93 39.78 -17.28 0.51
CA THR A 93 38.58 -17.19 -0.31
C THR A 93 38.74 -16.15 -1.40
N VAL A 94 38.12 -16.38 -2.55
CA VAL A 94 38.11 -15.47 -3.71
C VAL A 94 36.69 -15.27 -4.19
N ASP A 95 36.36 -14.04 -4.56
CA ASP A 95 35.08 -13.67 -5.14
C ASP A 95 35.05 -13.98 -6.63
N TYR A 96 34.58 -15.17 -6.99
CA TYR A 96 34.46 -15.61 -8.40
C TYR A 96 33.27 -14.93 -9.07
N PRO A 97 33.47 -14.11 -10.12
CA PRO A 97 32.38 -13.40 -10.77
C PRO A 97 31.43 -14.36 -11.49
N LEU A 98 30.15 -14.25 -11.21
CA LEU A 98 29.10 -15.00 -11.89
C LEU A 98 28.58 -14.22 -13.10
N ASP A 99 28.55 -14.88 -14.24
CA ASP A 99 27.97 -14.32 -15.45
C ASP A 99 26.44 -14.41 -15.37
N ALA A 100 25.80 -13.25 -15.26
CA ALA A 100 24.33 -13.12 -15.25
C ALA A 100 23.66 -13.75 -16.48
N GLY A 101 24.37 -13.87 -17.62
CA GLY A 101 23.89 -14.52 -18.84
C GLY A 101 23.75 -16.04 -18.75
N LYS A 102 24.45 -16.68 -17.79
CA LYS A 102 24.37 -18.13 -17.55
C LYS A 102 23.15 -18.55 -16.72
N PHE A 103 22.46 -17.58 -16.06
CA PHE A 103 21.24 -17.88 -15.38
C PHE A 103 20.14 -18.20 -16.38
N GLY A 104 19.66 -19.43 -16.38
CA GLY A 104 18.59 -19.86 -17.25
C GLY A 104 17.32 -19.00 -17.11
N ARG A 105 16.52 -18.95 -18.16
CA ARG A 105 15.23 -18.22 -18.18
C ARG A 105 14.36 -18.49 -16.95
N ALA A 106 14.42 -19.70 -16.40
CA ALA A 106 13.65 -20.09 -15.22
C ALA A 106 14.07 -19.32 -13.96
N ALA A 107 15.37 -19.09 -13.75
CA ALA A 107 15.87 -18.32 -12.59
C ALA A 107 15.46 -16.84 -12.71
N ALA A 108 15.60 -16.24 -13.90
CA ALA A 108 15.16 -14.88 -14.17
C ALA A 108 13.64 -14.72 -13.99
N GLN A 109 12.86 -15.70 -14.43
CA GLN A 109 11.40 -15.71 -14.25
C GLN A 109 11.03 -15.83 -12.77
N SER A 110 11.72 -16.68 -12.01
CA SER A 110 11.49 -16.85 -10.57
C SER A 110 11.83 -15.57 -9.80
N ALA A 111 12.95 -14.92 -10.12
CA ALA A 111 13.34 -13.64 -9.54
C ALA A 111 12.27 -12.56 -9.81
N LYS A 112 11.83 -12.43 -11.07
CA LYS A 112 10.75 -11.48 -11.44
C LYS A 112 9.44 -11.72 -10.69
N GLN A 113 9.05 -12.98 -10.47
CA GLN A 113 7.85 -13.31 -9.72
C GLN A 113 8.01 -13.04 -8.23
N SER A 114 9.17 -13.35 -7.65
CA SER A 114 9.47 -13.06 -6.23
C SER A 114 9.44 -11.55 -5.98
N ILE A 115 10.10 -10.76 -6.82
CA ILE A 115 10.09 -9.29 -6.74
C ILE A 115 8.65 -8.75 -6.79
N LYS A 116 7.84 -9.23 -7.74
CA LYS A 116 6.44 -8.82 -7.82
C LYS A 116 5.62 -9.23 -6.59
N GLY A 117 5.93 -10.37 -5.99
CA GLY A 117 5.30 -10.84 -4.76
C GLY A 117 5.64 -9.94 -3.57
N ASP A 118 6.92 -9.66 -3.40
CA ASP A 118 7.43 -8.84 -2.30
C ASP A 118 6.93 -7.37 -2.41
N LEU A 119 6.92 -6.80 -3.62
CA LEU A 119 6.36 -5.46 -3.86
C LEU A 119 4.86 -5.38 -3.55
N ARG A 120 4.10 -6.44 -3.86
CA ARG A 120 2.68 -6.50 -3.50
C ARG A 120 2.48 -6.55 -1.98
N GLU A 121 3.35 -7.26 -1.26
CA GLU A 121 3.26 -7.34 0.20
C GLU A 121 3.61 -5.99 0.85
N ILE A 122 4.66 -5.31 0.41
CA ILE A 122 5.00 -3.95 0.87
C ILE A 122 3.84 -2.97 0.61
N ASN A 123 3.28 -2.99 -0.59
CA ASN A 123 2.15 -2.13 -0.92
C ASN A 123 0.92 -2.46 -0.07
N ARG A 124 0.70 -3.74 0.23
CA ARG A 124 -0.35 -4.19 1.14
C ARG A 124 -0.17 -3.64 2.55
N GLU A 125 1.05 -3.73 3.11
CA GLU A 125 1.37 -3.20 4.43
C GLU A 125 1.21 -1.67 4.48
N ASN A 126 1.66 -0.96 3.45
CA ASN A 126 1.49 0.48 3.36
C ASN A 126 0.01 0.89 3.34
N ILE A 127 -0.82 0.20 2.56
CA ILE A 127 -2.27 0.44 2.53
C ILE A 127 -2.89 0.16 3.91
N LEU A 128 -2.50 -0.95 4.55
CA LEU A 128 -3.01 -1.28 5.89
C LEU A 128 -2.65 -0.20 6.91
N ASN A 129 -1.39 0.22 6.94
CA ASN A 129 -0.93 1.27 7.86
C ASN A 129 -1.63 2.61 7.59
N GLN A 130 -1.78 3.00 6.34
CA GLN A 130 -2.47 4.24 5.94
C GLN A 130 -3.94 4.28 6.40
N PHE A 131 -4.64 3.14 6.34
CA PHE A 131 -6.05 3.07 6.70
C PHE A 131 -6.31 2.63 8.15
N GLN A 132 -5.32 2.15 8.88
CA GLN A 132 -5.47 1.77 10.29
C GLN A 132 -5.90 2.97 11.14
N ASP A 133 -5.30 4.14 10.91
CA ASP A 133 -5.65 5.39 11.59
C ASP A 133 -6.92 6.03 11.03
N LYS A 134 -7.44 5.52 9.91
CA LYS A 134 -8.66 6.01 9.24
C LYS A 134 -9.88 5.12 9.48
N GLU A 135 -9.72 4.04 10.21
CA GLU A 135 -10.86 3.19 10.57
C GLU A 135 -11.83 3.97 11.45
N ASN A 136 -13.12 3.88 11.14
CA ASN A 136 -14.19 4.67 11.73
C ASN A 136 -14.10 6.19 11.49
N GLU A 137 -13.38 6.61 10.46
CA GLU A 137 -13.27 8.00 10.04
C GLU A 137 -14.04 8.28 8.74
N CYS A 138 -14.39 9.55 8.54
CA CYS A 138 -14.96 10.04 7.30
C CYS A 138 -13.86 10.61 6.42
N ILE A 139 -13.70 10.05 5.22
CA ILE A 139 -12.70 10.50 4.24
C ILE A 139 -13.39 11.09 3.01
N THR A 140 -12.73 12.02 2.33
CA THR A 140 -13.17 12.56 1.04
C THR A 140 -12.43 11.87 -0.09
N ALA A 141 -13.15 11.13 -0.93
CA ALA A 141 -12.58 10.41 -2.05
C ALA A 141 -13.15 10.93 -3.37
N THR A 142 -12.41 10.77 -4.46
CA THR A 142 -12.84 11.19 -5.80
C THR A 142 -13.35 9.99 -6.58
N VAL A 143 -14.53 10.12 -7.20
CA VAL A 143 -15.10 9.08 -8.06
C VAL A 143 -14.24 8.92 -9.32
N SER A 144 -13.72 7.72 -9.52
CA SER A 144 -12.92 7.37 -10.70
C SER A 144 -13.75 6.71 -11.79
N GLN A 145 -14.64 5.81 -11.40
CA GLN A 145 -15.46 5.07 -12.36
C GLN A 145 -16.76 4.59 -11.73
N VAL A 146 -17.83 4.60 -12.51
CA VAL A 146 -19.11 3.99 -12.16
C VAL A 146 -19.32 2.79 -13.06
N GLU A 147 -19.43 1.58 -12.48
CA GLU A 147 -19.64 0.35 -13.24
C GLU A 147 -21.10 0.22 -13.70
N PRO A 148 -21.37 0.20 -15.03
CA PRO A 148 -22.76 0.21 -15.53
C PRO A 148 -23.57 -1.05 -15.18
N GLY A 149 -22.91 -2.18 -14.95
CA GLY A 149 -23.58 -3.47 -14.72
C GLY A 149 -23.83 -3.76 -13.23
N SER A 150 -22.82 -3.64 -12.39
CA SER A 150 -22.88 -3.92 -10.96
C SER A 150 -23.45 -2.74 -10.16
N GLY A 151 -23.36 -1.53 -10.70
CA GLY A 151 -23.63 -0.29 -10.00
C GLY A 151 -22.62 0.01 -8.90
N ALA A 152 -21.49 -0.70 -8.84
CA ALA A 152 -20.40 -0.39 -7.93
C ALA A 152 -19.65 0.86 -8.41
N ILE A 153 -19.16 1.64 -7.46
CA ILE A 153 -18.44 2.88 -7.73
C ILE A 153 -17.00 2.69 -7.24
N THR A 154 -16.05 2.91 -8.13
CA THR A 154 -14.65 2.99 -7.77
C THR A 154 -14.30 4.43 -7.41
N VAL A 155 -13.75 4.63 -6.22
CA VAL A 155 -13.30 5.93 -5.75
C VAL A 155 -11.80 5.89 -5.44
N ILE A 156 -11.12 7.00 -5.60
CA ILE A 156 -9.68 7.13 -5.31
C ILE A 156 -9.51 8.00 -4.07
N TYR A 157 -8.77 7.47 -3.11
CA TYR A 157 -8.28 8.19 -1.95
C TYR A 157 -6.76 8.02 -1.85
N ASP A 158 -6.02 9.11 -1.93
CA ASP A 158 -4.54 9.14 -1.83
C ASP A 158 -3.87 8.01 -2.65
N LYS A 159 -4.18 7.98 -3.96
CA LYS A 159 -3.70 6.98 -4.94
C LYS A 159 -4.18 5.53 -4.72
N THR A 160 -5.02 5.28 -3.70
CA THR A 160 -5.59 3.96 -3.42
C THR A 160 -7.00 3.87 -3.96
N GLU A 161 -7.27 2.84 -4.75
CA GLU A 161 -8.61 2.53 -5.25
C GLU A 161 -9.44 1.83 -4.19
N LEU A 162 -10.62 2.37 -3.92
CA LEU A 162 -11.61 1.84 -2.98
C LEU A 162 -12.91 1.54 -3.73
N TYR A 163 -13.63 0.53 -3.27
CA TYR A 163 -14.88 0.10 -3.91
C TYR A 163 -16.07 0.38 -3.02
N LEU A 164 -16.97 1.24 -3.50
CA LEU A 164 -18.26 1.53 -2.88
C LEU A 164 -19.33 0.64 -3.53
N PHE A 165 -19.63 -0.47 -2.88
CA PHE A 165 -20.64 -1.42 -3.36
C PHE A 165 -22.04 -0.83 -3.30
N ARG A 166 -22.95 -1.33 -4.16
CA ARG A 166 -24.32 -0.81 -4.30
C ARG A 166 -25.12 -0.83 -2.98
N ASN A 167 -24.93 -1.84 -2.14
CA ASN A 167 -25.57 -1.93 -0.82
C ASN A 167 -25.03 -0.92 0.21
N GLU A 168 -23.89 -0.31 -0.06
CA GLU A 168 -23.26 0.72 0.77
C GLU A 168 -23.48 2.14 0.24
N GLN A 169 -24.22 2.29 -0.86
CA GLN A 169 -24.62 3.56 -1.43
C GLN A 169 -25.96 4.02 -0.85
N ILE A 170 -26.24 5.30 -0.98
CA ILE A 170 -27.54 5.87 -0.63
C ILE A 170 -28.46 5.71 -1.84
N PRO A 171 -29.68 5.15 -1.67
CA PRO A 171 -30.64 5.05 -2.78
C PRO A 171 -30.97 6.43 -3.36
N GLY A 172 -30.89 6.53 -4.69
CA GLY A 172 -31.20 7.78 -5.41
C GLY A 172 -30.01 8.70 -5.66
N GLU A 173 -28.83 8.41 -5.08
CA GLU A 173 -27.62 9.14 -5.44
C GLU A 173 -27.07 8.71 -6.80
N HIS A 174 -26.64 9.69 -7.58
CA HIS A 174 -25.99 9.49 -8.88
C HIS A 174 -24.68 10.27 -8.90
N PHE A 175 -23.59 9.56 -9.14
CA PHE A 175 -22.25 10.14 -9.20
C PHE A 175 -21.72 10.13 -10.63
N LYS A 176 -20.86 11.11 -10.92
CA LYS A 176 -20.08 11.21 -12.15
C LYS A 176 -18.60 11.04 -11.84
N GLU A 177 -17.84 10.69 -12.85
CA GLU A 177 -16.37 10.67 -12.74
C GLU A 177 -15.86 12.08 -12.40
N GLY A 178 -14.97 12.16 -11.43
CA GLY A 178 -14.43 13.41 -10.89
C GLY A 178 -15.16 13.98 -9.67
N ASP A 179 -16.37 13.49 -9.34
CA ASP A 179 -17.09 13.96 -8.16
C ASP A 179 -16.32 13.63 -6.87
N LYS A 180 -16.27 14.59 -5.95
CA LYS A 180 -15.72 14.39 -4.61
C LYS A 180 -16.82 13.97 -3.65
N ILE A 181 -16.69 12.79 -3.06
CA ILE A 181 -17.70 12.26 -2.15
C ILE A 181 -17.11 11.94 -0.78
N LYS A 182 -17.87 12.17 0.27
CA LYS A 182 -17.52 11.74 1.62
C LYS A 182 -17.98 10.30 1.83
N VAL A 183 -17.06 9.45 2.29
CA VAL A 183 -17.32 8.04 2.59
C VAL A 183 -16.80 7.71 3.97
N PHE A 184 -17.49 6.82 4.67
CA PHE A 184 -17.11 6.33 5.99
C PHE A 184 -16.32 5.03 5.84
N VAL A 185 -15.16 4.93 6.46
CA VAL A 185 -14.35 3.71 6.50
C VAL A 185 -14.88 2.80 7.59
N THR A 186 -15.59 1.73 7.21
CA THR A 186 -16.22 0.81 8.17
C THR A 186 -15.26 -0.23 8.72
N GLY A 187 -14.10 -0.41 8.10
CA GLY A 187 -13.08 -1.34 8.53
C GLY A 187 -12.24 -1.91 7.39
N ILE A 188 -11.26 -2.70 7.77
CA ILE A 188 -10.32 -3.34 6.86
C ILE A 188 -10.55 -4.86 6.87
N ALA A 189 -10.94 -5.42 5.73
CA ALA A 189 -11.00 -6.88 5.58
C ALA A 189 -9.69 -7.39 5.03
N ASN A 190 -8.96 -8.14 5.85
CA ASN A 190 -7.71 -8.78 5.45
C ASN A 190 -8.01 -10.13 4.78
N ARG A 191 -8.37 -10.11 3.49
CA ARG A 191 -8.55 -11.33 2.68
C ARG A 191 -7.30 -11.59 1.85
N SER A 192 -6.80 -12.80 1.92
CA SER A 192 -5.59 -13.49 1.47
C SER A 192 -4.66 -12.88 0.39
N LYS A 193 -5.04 -11.90 -0.41
CA LYS A 193 -4.17 -11.33 -1.48
C LYS A 193 -4.13 -9.81 -1.57
N LYS A 194 -5.22 -9.11 -1.19
CA LYS A 194 -5.26 -7.64 -1.11
C LYS A 194 -6.10 -7.24 0.09
N PRO A 195 -5.72 -6.23 0.89
CA PRO A 195 -6.60 -5.67 1.88
C PRO A 195 -7.78 -5.03 1.16
N ILE A 196 -8.97 -5.31 1.64
CA ILE A 196 -10.18 -4.66 1.15
C ILE A 196 -10.60 -3.65 2.20
N ILE A 197 -10.45 -2.38 1.87
CA ILE A 197 -10.95 -1.29 2.69
C ILE A 197 -12.44 -1.18 2.42
N LYS A 198 -13.23 -1.41 3.46
CA LYS A 198 -14.68 -1.29 3.37
C LYS A 198 -15.08 0.15 3.60
N ILE A 199 -15.78 0.72 2.66
CA ILE A 199 -16.31 2.08 2.72
C ILE A 199 -17.83 2.05 2.57
N SER A 200 -18.51 2.97 3.23
CA SER A 200 -19.96 3.07 3.20
C SER A 200 -20.43 4.52 3.21
N ARG A 201 -21.50 4.80 2.47
CA ARG A 201 -22.29 6.03 2.58
C ARG A 201 -23.61 5.80 3.32
N ALA A 202 -24.04 4.55 3.39
CA ALA A 202 -25.26 4.16 4.09
C ALA A 202 -25.06 4.00 5.62
N HIS A 203 -23.82 3.84 6.09
CA HIS A 203 -23.54 3.59 7.50
C HIS A 203 -23.97 4.74 8.40
N ARG A 204 -24.56 4.42 9.56
CA ARG A 204 -25.08 5.42 10.52
C ARG A 204 -23.98 6.35 11.06
N ASP A 205 -22.76 5.82 11.25
CA ASP A 205 -21.67 6.58 11.84
C ASP A 205 -21.06 7.60 10.86
N LEU A 206 -21.35 7.51 9.55
CA LEU A 206 -21.08 8.61 8.61
C LEU A 206 -21.72 9.91 9.12
N VAL A 207 -23.00 9.84 9.54
CA VAL A 207 -23.71 11.01 10.05
C VAL A 207 -23.07 11.53 11.32
N LYS A 208 -22.68 10.63 12.22
CA LYS A 208 -21.98 10.99 13.45
C LYS A 208 -20.72 11.81 13.15
N ARG A 209 -19.89 11.33 12.24
CA ARG A 209 -18.66 12.03 11.82
C ARG A 209 -18.93 13.36 11.13
N LEU A 210 -19.99 13.45 10.32
CA LEU A 210 -20.39 14.71 9.71
C LEU A 210 -20.82 15.74 10.77
N PHE A 211 -21.56 15.34 11.80
CA PHE A 211 -21.90 16.22 12.91
C PHE A 211 -20.67 16.64 13.73
N GLU A 212 -19.71 15.75 13.96
CA GLU A 212 -18.46 16.07 14.64
C GLU A 212 -17.61 17.10 13.85
N LEU A 213 -17.69 17.07 12.53
CA LEU A 213 -16.97 18.03 11.67
C LEU A 213 -17.66 19.40 11.62
N GLU A 214 -18.99 19.46 11.61
CA GLU A 214 -19.75 20.68 11.40
C GLU A 214 -20.19 21.39 12.72
N VAL A 215 -20.19 20.66 13.85
CA VAL A 215 -20.69 21.15 15.13
C VAL A 215 -19.55 21.16 16.14
N PRO A 216 -18.92 22.33 16.40
CA PRO A 216 -17.80 22.45 17.33
C PRO A 216 -18.14 21.95 18.73
N GLU A 217 -19.35 22.14 19.21
CA GLU A 217 -19.81 21.72 20.54
C GLU A 217 -19.84 20.19 20.68
N ILE A 218 -19.98 19.46 19.56
CA ILE A 218 -19.84 17.99 19.53
C ILE A 218 -18.36 17.61 19.50
N TYR A 219 -17.56 18.30 18.68
CA TYR A 219 -16.11 18.07 18.61
C TYR A 219 -15.44 18.26 19.97
N ASP A 220 -15.81 19.33 20.68
CA ASP A 220 -15.29 19.68 22.02
C ASP A 220 -15.88 18.77 23.14
N GLY A 221 -16.82 17.90 22.80
CA GLY A 221 -17.44 16.97 23.73
C GLY A 221 -18.44 17.61 24.71
N ILE A 222 -18.87 18.85 24.48
CA ILE A 222 -19.91 19.55 25.25
C ILE A 222 -21.26 18.92 24.93
N VAL A 223 -21.55 18.69 23.66
CA VAL A 223 -22.73 17.99 23.18
C VAL A 223 -22.38 16.59 22.77
N GLU A 224 -23.10 15.61 23.25
CA GLU A 224 -22.91 14.20 22.93
C GLU A 224 -24.04 13.64 22.08
N ILE A 225 -23.69 12.87 21.03
CA ILE A 225 -24.65 12.05 20.30
C ILE A 225 -24.82 10.72 21.03
N LYS A 226 -25.99 10.50 21.64
CA LYS A 226 -26.30 9.28 22.39
C LYS A 226 -26.74 8.12 21.52
N SER A 227 -27.51 8.40 20.48
CA SER A 227 -27.91 7.36 19.51
C SER A 227 -28.26 7.96 18.15
N ILE A 228 -28.10 7.13 17.13
CA ILE A 228 -28.45 7.44 15.74
C ILE A 228 -29.26 6.29 15.18
N SER A 229 -30.44 6.60 14.63
CA SER A 229 -31.24 5.68 13.83
C SER A 229 -31.35 6.24 12.43
N ARG A 230 -30.82 5.54 11.44
CA ARG A 230 -30.71 6.04 10.05
C ARG A 230 -31.33 5.06 9.06
N GLU A 231 -32.18 5.61 8.21
CA GLU A 231 -32.63 5.01 6.97
C GLU A 231 -32.00 5.83 5.83
N ALA A 232 -30.96 5.26 5.21
CA ALA A 232 -30.18 5.97 4.21
C ALA A 232 -31.04 6.39 3.02
N GLY A 233 -30.95 7.69 2.62
CA GLY A 233 -31.76 8.26 1.56
C GLY A 233 -33.18 8.70 1.97
N ALA A 234 -33.64 8.36 3.19
CA ALA A 234 -34.98 8.73 3.64
C ALA A 234 -34.91 9.65 4.89
N ARG A 235 -34.49 9.14 6.03
CA ARG A 235 -34.54 9.90 7.30
C ARG A 235 -33.47 9.42 8.28
N THR A 236 -32.95 10.39 9.06
CA THR A 236 -32.08 10.13 10.21
C THR A 236 -32.65 10.78 11.47
N LYS A 237 -32.72 10.02 12.55
CA LYS A 237 -33.06 10.52 13.88
C LYS A 237 -31.82 10.45 14.75
N ILE A 238 -31.52 11.53 15.46
CA ILE A 238 -30.35 11.66 16.32
C ILE A 238 -30.84 12.07 17.71
N ALA A 239 -30.39 11.37 18.74
CA ALA A 239 -30.57 11.78 20.11
C ALA A 239 -29.28 12.44 20.62
N VAL A 240 -29.40 13.68 21.08
CA VAL A 240 -28.26 14.46 21.57
C VAL A 240 -28.53 14.89 23.04
N CYS A 241 -27.44 15.06 23.78
CA CYS A 241 -27.47 15.52 25.15
C CYS A 241 -26.31 16.50 25.36
N SER A 242 -26.58 17.60 26.08
CA SER A 242 -25.51 18.50 26.50
C SER A 242 -25.02 18.13 27.90
N ARG A 243 -23.72 18.30 28.13
CA ARG A 243 -23.09 18.22 29.45
C ARG A 243 -23.11 19.55 30.18
N ASP A 244 -23.30 20.64 29.44
CA ASP A 244 -23.42 22.00 30.00
C ASP A 244 -24.89 22.42 29.95
N GLU A 245 -25.45 22.80 31.09
CA GLU A 245 -26.85 23.25 31.23
C GLU A 245 -27.15 24.52 30.43
N ASN A 246 -26.13 25.34 30.13
CA ASN A 246 -26.26 26.56 29.35
C ASN A 246 -26.22 26.35 27.83
N VAL A 247 -25.95 25.14 27.37
CA VAL A 247 -25.85 24.81 25.95
C VAL A 247 -27.06 23.97 25.51
N ASP A 248 -27.86 24.54 24.63
CA ASP A 248 -28.94 23.80 23.96
C ASP A 248 -28.35 22.82 22.92
N ALA A 249 -28.39 21.53 23.26
CA ALA A 249 -27.83 20.48 22.40
C ALA A 249 -28.48 20.41 21.01
N VAL A 250 -29.78 20.65 20.92
CA VAL A 250 -30.53 20.61 19.66
C VAL A 250 -30.24 21.87 18.84
N GLY A 251 -30.25 23.03 19.49
CA GLY A 251 -29.93 24.31 18.87
C GLY A 251 -28.49 24.34 18.30
N ALA A 252 -27.54 23.79 19.04
CA ALA A 252 -26.14 23.65 18.58
C ALA A 252 -26.02 22.82 17.31
N CYS A 253 -26.71 21.69 17.22
CA CYS A 253 -26.74 20.83 16.04
C CYS A 253 -27.42 21.47 14.83
N ILE A 254 -28.49 22.24 15.05
CA ILE A 254 -29.22 22.91 13.97
C ILE A 254 -28.43 24.12 13.44
N GLY A 255 -27.81 24.85 14.34
CA GLY A 255 -27.07 26.07 14.05
C GLY A 255 -27.95 27.26 13.68
N PRO A 256 -27.37 28.49 13.62
CA PRO A 256 -28.11 29.70 13.30
C PRO A 256 -28.70 29.59 11.89
N LYS A 257 -29.99 29.92 11.76
CA LYS A 257 -30.73 29.81 10.49
C LYS A 257 -30.67 28.42 9.84
N ARG A 258 -30.44 27.36 10.62
CA ARG A 258 -30.30 25.97 10.16
C ARG A 258 -29.07 25.71 9.27
N THR A 259 -28.04 26.55 9.33
CA THR A 259 -26.88 26.45 8.44
C THR A 259 -26.13 25.13 8.64
N ARG A 260 -25.89 24.69 9.88
CA ARG A 260 -25.15 23.45 10.17
C ARG A 260 -25.90 22.23 9.69
N ILE A 261 -27.19 22.10 10.02
CA ILE A 261 -27.97 20.95 9.57
C ILE A 261 -28.14 20.92 8.04
N GLN A 262 -28.24 22.09 7.40
CA GLN A 262 -28.27 22.16 5.93
C GLN A 262 -26.95 21.75 5.30
N ALA A 263 -25.80 22.19 5.85
CA ALA A 263 -24.48 21.74 5.39
C ALA A 263 -24.34 20.22 5.48
N ILE A 264 -24.75 19.63 6.62
CA ILE A 264 -24.74 18.18 6.79
C ILE A 264 -25.67 17.49 5.78
N CYS A 265 -26.87 18.02 5.54
CA CYS A 265 -27.79 17.47 4.54
C CYS A 265 -27.23 17.57 3.11
N LEU A 266 -26.55 18.66 2.76
CA LEU A 266 -25.90 18.83 1.45
C LEU A 266 -24.72 17.87 1.26
N LEU A 267 -24.00 17.53 2.32
CA LEU A 267 -22.93 16.52 2.27
C LEU A 267 -23.46 15.09 2.02
N TYR A 268 -24.77 14.90 2.16
CA TYR A 268 -25.44 13.67 1.72
C TYR A 268 -25.77 13.63 0.23
N THR A 269 -26.16 14.78 -0.31
CA THR A 269 -26.40 14.91 -1.73
C THR A 269 -25.16 15.50 -2.34
N SER A 270 -24.48 14.75 -3.22
CA SER A 270 -23.22 15.15 -3.87
C SER A 270 -23.12 16.66 -4.08
N ASP A 271 -21.94 17.22 -3.78
CA ASP A 271 -21.55 18.56 -4.25
C ASP A 271 -21.54 18.62 -5.78
N ALA A 272 -22.69 18.67 -6.36
CA ALA A 272 -22.88 18.96 -7.78
C ALA A 272 -23.39 20.40 -7.94
N ALA A 273 -22.83 21.33 -7.19
CA ALA A 273 -23.07 22.77 -7.43
C ALA A 273 -22.10 23.60 -6.60
N ASP A 274 -20.87 23.73 -7.05
CA ASP A 274 -20.10 24.95 -6.90
C ASP A 274 -19.51 25.28 -8.27
N GLU A 275 -20.29 25.97 -9.07
CA GLU A 275 -19.84 26.96 -10.03
C GLU A 275 -20.07 28.35 -9.44
#